data_b61b5fc4f7da7858fc042abceefa7e42
#
_entry.id   b61b5fc4f7da7858fc042abceefa7e42
#
_cell.length_a   1.000
_cell.length_b   1.000
_cell.length_c   1.000
_cell.angle_alpha   90.00
_cell.angle_beta   90.00
_cell.angle_gamma   90.00
#
_symmetry.space_group_name_H-M   'P 1'
#
loop_
_entity.id
_entity.type
_entity.pdbx_description
1 polymer ?
#
loop_
_entity_poly.entity_id
_entity_poly.type
_entity_poly.pdbx_seq_one_letter_code
_entity_poly.pdbx_strand_id
1 'polypeptide(L)'
;MPELSNRTGGFTDSVIRRMTRISNQYGAVNLSQGFPDFDPPQEILSRLAEVTKEDYHQYSITWGSQHFRDALAAKQSRFMKRKINPDTEIVVTCGSTEAMMAAMMTVANPGDKVIVFSPFYENYGADAILSGAEPIYVPLVPPEFSFDADVLEDAFRQHPKAIILCNPSNPCGKVFTYQELEI
;
A
#
# COMPACT_ATOMS: atom_id res chain seq x y z
N MET A 1 29.58 -17.09 2.11
CA MET A 1 28.57 -16.48 1.23
C MET A 1 28.65 -14.97 1.45
N PRO A 2 28.44 -14.12 0.45
CA PRO A 2 28.40 -12.69 0.69
C PRO A 2 27.26 -12.37 1.67
N GLU A 3 27.49 -11.42 2.56
CA GLU A 3 26.48 -10.97 3.52
C GLU A 3 25.35 -10.20 2.80
N LEU A 4 24.13 -10.38 3.26
CA LEU A 4 22.99 -9.61 2.76
C LEU A 4 23.03 -8.19 3.33
N SER A 5 22.32 -7.27 2.68
CA SER A 5 22.15 -5.91 3.20
C SER A 5 21.53 -5.91 4.60
N ASN A 6 22.03 -5.05 5.48
CA ASN A 6 21.48 -4.86 6.84
C ASN A 6 19.97 -4.53 6.84
N ARG A 7 19.46 -3.95 5.75
CA ARG A 7 18.03 -3.64 5.58
C ARG A 7 17.14 -4.88 5.65
N THR A 8 17.65 -6.05 5.21
CA THR A 8 16.89 -7.31 5.22
C THR A 8 16.72 -7.90 6.62
N GLY A 9 17.49 -7.45 7.61
CA GLY A 9 17.33 -7.83 9.01
C GLY A 9 16.20 -7.11 9.75
N GLY A 10 15.66 -6.05 9.18
CA GLY A 10 14.66 -5.19 9.81
C GLY A 10 13.21 -5.67 9.68
N PHE A 11 12.95 -6.70 8.89
CA PHE A 11 11.60 -7.27 8.69
C PHE A 11 11.67 -8.78 8.40
N THR A 12 10.55 -9.47 8.65
CA THR A 12 10.45 -10.94 8.52
C THR A 12 9.67 -11.34 7.27
N ASP A 13 9.68 -12.64 6.94
CA ASP A 13 8.81 -13.21 5.89
C ASP A 13 7.33 -12.91 6.18
N SER A 14 6.59 -12.63 5.12
CA SER A 14 5.15 -12.35 5.19
C SER A 14 4.39 -13.42 5.96
N VAL A 15 3.70 -13.00 7.02
CA VAL A 15 2.85 -13.89 7.82
C VAL A 15 1.74 -14.49 6.97
N ILE A 16 1.13 -13.69 6.09
CA ILE A 16 0.05 -14.13 5.20
C ILE A 16 0.54 -15.24 4.26
N ARG A 17 1.69 -15.05 3.62
CA ARG A 17 2.29 -16.06 2.73
C ARG A 17 2.68 -17.33 3.48
N ARG A 18 3.22 -17.19 4.68
CA ARG A 18 3.56 -18.34 5.54
C ARG A 18 2.32 -19.13 5.90
N MET A 19 1.25 -18.48 6.31
CA MET A 19 -0.01 -19.14 6.65
C MET A 19 -0.67 -19.80 5.45
N THR A 20 -0.59 -19.20 4.26
CA THR A 20 -1.06 -19.81 3.02
C THR A 20 -0.30 -21.10 2.71
N ARG A 21 1.03 -21.12 2.87
CA ARG A 21 1.83 -22.36 2.70
C ARG A 21 1.43 -23.45 3.71
N ILE A 22 1.21 -23.07 4.96
CA ILE A 22 0.79 -24.00 6.02
C ILE A 22 -0.60 -24.55 5.71
N SER A 23 -1.58 -23.72 5.37
CA SER A 23 -2.92 -24.16 4.98
C SER A 23 -2.88 -25.19 3.85
N ASN A 24 -2.11 -24.91 2.80
CA ASN A 24 -1.97 -25.83 1.67
C ASN A 24 -1.32 -27.15 2.08
N GLN A 25 -0.31 -27.12 2.96
CA GLN A 25 0.36 -28.33 3.46
C GLN A 25 -0.57 -29.25 4.21
N TYR A 26 -1.52 -28.72 4.95
CA TYR A 26 -2.46 -29.49 5.76
C TYR A 26 -3.86 -29.65 5.13
N GLY A 27 -4.07 -29.14 3.92
CA GLY A 27 -5.39 -29.14 3.27
C GLY A 27 -6.45 -28.37 4.07
N ALA A 28 -6.01 -27.37 4.84
CA ALA A 28 -6.88 -26.59 5.71
C ALA A 28 -7.50 -25.40 4.96
N VAL A 29 -8.65 -24.94 5.45
CA VAL A 29 -9.26 -23.70 4.97
C VAL A 29 -8.35 -22.52 5.32
N ASN A 30 -7.93 -21.75 4.30
CA ASN A 30 -7.11 -20.57 4.51
C ASN A 30 -7.97 -19.37 4.92
N LEU A 31 -7.88 -18.97 6.18
CA LEU A 31 -8.56 -17.80 6.72
C LEU A 31 -7.62 -16.57 6.88
N SER A 32 -6.36 -16.70 6.47
CA SER A 32 -5.36 -15.62 6.59
C SER A 32 -5.35 -14.67 5.40
N GLN A 33 -5.83 -15.12 4.24
CA GLN A 33 -5.93 -14.31 3.03
C GLN A 33 -7.25 -14.60 2.33
N GLY A 34 -8.00 -13.55 2.00
CA GLY A 34 -9.21 -13.67 1.20
C GLY A 34 -8.89 -13.89 -0.29
N PHE A 35 -9.38 -14.98 -0.83
CA PHE A 35 -9.41 -15.23 -2.27
C PHE A 35 -10.86 -15.32 -2.72
N PRO A 36 -11.25 -14.63 -3.83
CA PRO A 36 -12.54 -14.90 -4.45
C PRO A 36 -12.63 -16.37 -4.88
N ASP A 37 -13.78 -17.00 -4.65
CA ASP A 37 -14.14 -18.34 -5.11
C ASP A 37 -15.07 -18.32 -6.32
N PHE A 38 -15.13 -17.19 -7.00
CA PHE A 38 -15.92 -16.93 -8.19
C PHE A 38 -15.07 -16.26 -9.27
N ASP A 39 -15.46 -16.45 -10.52
CA ASP A 39 -14.78 -15.86 -11.67
C ASP A 39 -15.00 -14.33 -11.76
N PRO A 40 -14.08 -13.60 -12.40
CA PRO A 40 -14.31 -12.19 -12.74
C PRO A 40 -15.56 -12.01 -13.60
N PRO A 41 -16.21 -10.82 -13.59
CA PRO A 41 -17.31 -10.53 -14.49
C PRO A 41 -17.00 -10.86 -15.94
N GLN A 42 -17.96 -11.45 -16.64
CA GLN A 42 -17.77 -11.92 -18.04
C GLN A 42 -17.36 -10.78 -18.97
N GLU A 43 -17.82 -9.57 -18.72
CA GLU A 43 -17.47 -8.37 -19.46
C GLU A 43 -15.96 -8.08 -19.42
N ILE A 44 -15.34 -8.28 -18.26
CA ILE A 44 -13.89 -8.11 -18.08
C ILE A 44 -13.12 -9.19 -18.85
N LEU A 45 -13.56 -10.45 -18.74
CA LEU A 45 -12.94 -11.58 -19.45
C LEU A 45 -13.05 -11.41 -20.97
N SER A 46 -14.23 -11.01 -21.46
CA SER A 46 -14.45 -10.74 -22.88
C SER A 46 -13.56 -9.61 -23.38
N ARG A 47 -13.49 -8.50 -22.62
CA ARG A 47 -12.65 -7.35 -22.99
C ARG A 47 -11.16 -7.72 -23.00
N LEU A 48 -10.69 -8.52 -22.05
CA LEU A 48 -9.31 -9.02 -22.06
C LEU A 48 -9.00 -9.82 -23.33
N ALA A 49 -9.92 -10.70 -23.73
CA ALA A 49 -9.77 -11.50 -24.97
C ALA A 49 -9.77 -10.62 -26.24
N GLU A 50 -10.46 -9.50 -26.26
CA GLU A 50 -10.43 -8.53 -27.35
C GLU A 50 -9.11 -7.78 -27.40
N VAL A 51 -8.66 -7.23 -26.26
CA VAL A 51 -7.43 -6.44 -26.15
C VAL A 51 -6.20 -7.22 -26.59
N THR A 52 -6.17 -8.53 -26.40
CA THR A 52 -5.05 -9.37 -26.90
C THR A 52 -4.88 -9.34 -28.41
N LYS A 53 -5.89 -8.89 -29.17
CA LYS A 53 -5.85 -8.76 -30.63
C LYS A 53 -5.62 -7.33 -31.10
N GLU A 54 -5.57 -6.37 -30.17
CA GLU A 54 -5.32 -4.98 -30.43
C GLU A 54 -3.80 -4.67 -30.40
N ASP A 55 -3.40 -3.51 -30.91
CA ASP A 55 -1.98 -3.14 -31.02
C ASP A 55 -1.42 -2.57 -29.72
N TYR A 56 -1.43 -3.39 -28.65
CA TYR A 56 -0.88 -3.05 -27.33
C TYR A 56 0.32 -3.91 -26.93
N HIS A 57 1.05 -4.47 -27.89
CA HIS A 57 2.14 -5.40 -27.63
C HIS A 57 3.51 -4.73 -27.53
N GLN A 58 3.56 -3.41 -27.57
CA GLN A 58 4.78 -2.62 -27.44
C GLN A 58 4.84 -1.91 -26.08
N TYR A 59 5.96 -1.28 -25.79
CA TYR A 59 6.15 -0.52 -24.57
C TYR A 59 5.12 0.62 -24.45
N SER A 60 4.51 0.74 -23.28
CA SER A 60 3.82 1.96 -22.90
C SER A 60 4.84 3.05 -22.53
N ILE A 61 4.39 4.30 -22.49
CA ILE A 61 5.18 5.36 -21.86
C ILE A 61 5.39 5.05 -20.37
N THR A 62 6.44 5.60 -19.76
CA THR A 62 6.85 5.34 -18.39
C THR A 62 5.73 5.56 -17.36
N TRP A 63 4.85 6.53 -17.59
CA TRP A 63 3.71 6.83 -16.71
C TRP A 63 2.57 5.81 -16.81
N GLY A 64 2.59 4.91 -17.77
CA GLY A 64 1.53 3.95 -18.07
C GLY A 64 0.63 4.36 -19.24
N SER A 65 -0.20 3.42 -19.71
CA SER A 65 -1.11 3.61 -20.84
C SER A 65 -2.01 4.84 -20.66
N GLN A 66 -2.12 5.68 -21.68
CA GLN A 66 -2.93 6.90 -21.67
C GLN A 66 -4.39 6.61 -21.34
N HIS A 67 -5.00 5.62 -22.00
CA HIS A 67 -6.40 5.25 -21.76
C HIS A 67 -6.67 4.86 -20.31
N PHE A 68 -5.73 4.16 -19.68
CA PHE A 68 -5.85 3.77 -18.27
C PHE A 68 -5.72 4.98 -17.35
N ARG A 69 -4.77 5.86 -17.61
CA ARG A 69 -4.57 7.10 -16.84
C ARG A 69 -5.76 8.04 -16.96
N ASP A 70 -6.35 8.17 -18.15
CA ASP A 70 -7.54 8.98 -18.39
C ASP A 70 -8.75 8.44 -17.62
N ALA A 71 -8.96 7.13 -17.65
CA ALA A 71 -10.03 6.47 -16.90
C ALA A 71 -9.85 6.63 -15.38
N LEU A 72 -8.61 6.49 -14.87
CA LEU A 72 -8.28 6.72 -13.47
C LEU A 72 -8.50 8.19 -13.08
N ALA A 73 -8.04 9.13 -13.91
CA ALA A 73 -8.22 10.57 -13.67
C ALA A 73 -9.71 10.92 -13.57
N ALA A 74 -10.53 10.39 -14.47
CA ALA A 74 -11.98 10.59 -14.46
C ALA A 74 -12.63 10.01 -13.19
N LYS A 75 -12.24 8.79 -12.80
CA LYS A 75 -12.74 8.15 -11.56
C LYS A 75 -12.35 8.94 -10.32
N GLN A 76 -11.06 9.25 -10.17
CA GLN A 76 -10.52 9.94 -9.00
C GLN A 76 -10.99 11.40 -8.91
N SER A 77 -11.16 12.07 -10.04
CA SER A 77 -11.74 13.43 -10.04
C SER A 77 -13.13 13.47 -9.44
N ARG A 78 -13.98 12.47 -9.74
CA ARG A 78 -15.32 12.34 -9.14
C ARG A 78 -15.24 12.03 -7.64
N PHE A 79 -14.36 11.12 -7.24
CA PHE A 79 -14.19 10.71 -5.84
C PHE A 79 -13.64 11.85 -4.98
N MET A 80 -12.56 12.49 -5.43
CA MET A 80 -11.88 13.56 -4.69
C MET A 80 -12.53 14.94 -4.86
N LYS A 81 -13.58 15.04 -5.69
CA LYS A 81 -14.29 16.30 -6.02
C LYS A 81 -13.34 17.40 -6.51
N ARG A 82 -12.27 17.02 -7.20
CA ARG A 82 -11.33 17.93 -7.86
C ARG A 82 -10.85 17.35 -9.19
N LYS A 83 -10.47 18.20 -10.13
CA LYS A 83 -9.90 17.74 -11.39
C LYS A 83 -8.51 17.14 -11.15
N ILE A 84 -8.28 15.93 -11.67
CA ILE A 84 -6.99 15.25 -11.71
C ILE A 84 -6.46 15.29 -13.13
N ASN A 85 -5.21 15.71 -13.29
CA ASN A 85 -4.53 15.69 -14.58
C ASN A 85 -3.85 14.33 -14.80
N PRO A 86 -4.25 13.55 -15.81
CA PRO A 86 -3.67 12.21 -16.05
C PRO A 86 -2.19 12.26 -16.42
N ASP A 87 -1.68 13.39 -16.94
CA ASP A 87 -0.31 13.49 -17.43
C ASP A 87 0.70 13.89 -16.34
N THR A 88 0.24 14.50 -15.26
CA THR A 88 1.12 15.05 -14.22
C THR A 88 0.83 14.53 -12.81
N GLU A 89 -0.32 13.86 -12.59
CA GLU A 89 -0.75 13.43 -11.27
C GLU A 89 -0.99 11.91 -11.17
N ILE A 90 -0.72 11.14 -12.25
CA ILE A 90 -0.91 9.68 -12.26
C ILE A 90 0.32 8.99 -12.82
N VAL A 91 0.80 8.02 -12.07
CA VAL A 91 1.80 7.04 -12.50
C VAL A 91 1.26 5.64 -12.25
N VAL A 92 1.34 4.78 -13.26
CA VAL A 92 0.93 3.38 -13.17
C VAL A 92 2.12 2.52 -12.78
N THR A 93 1.92 1.65 -11.80
CA THR A 93 2.95 0.75 -11.25
C THR A 93 2.45 -0.69 -11.23
N CYS A 94 3.35 -1.64 -10.97
CA CYS A 94 2.99 -3.06 -10.76
C CYS A 94 2.33 -3.25 -9.38
N GLY A 95 1.12 -2.72 -9.23
CA GLY A 95 0.34 -2.75 -8.01
C GLY A 95 0.73 -1.66 -7.02
N SER A 96 -0.04 -1.61 -5.91
CA SER A 96 0.16 -0.62 -4.84
C SER A 96 1.48 -0.82 -4.08
N THR A 97 2.04 -2.02 -4.09
CA THR A 97 3.33 -2.31 -3.44
C THR A 97 4.46 -1.53 -4.10
N GLU A 98 4.56 -1.55 -5.43
CA GLU A 98 5.56 -0.75 -6.14
C GLU A 98 5.29 0.74 -6.00
N ALA A 99 4.01 1.16 -6.06
CA ALA A 99 3.63 2.55 -5.86
C ALA A 99 4.09 3.07 -4.50
N MET A 100 3.87 2.29 -3.44
CA MET A 100 4.26 2.68 -2.08
C MET A 100 5.77 2.75 -1.91
N MET A 101 6.51 1.77 -2.43
CA MET A 101 7.97 1.77 -2.41
C MET A 101 8.54 2.97 -3.18
N ALA A 102 8.01 3.26 -4.37
CA ALA A 102 8.44 4.42 -5.17
C ALA A 102 8.13 5.74 -4.46
N ALA A 103 6.96 5.85 -3.82
CA ALA A 103 6.59 7.02 -3.03
C ALA A 103 7.54 7.23 -1.85
N MET A 104 7.84 6.16 -1.09
CA MET A 104 8.76 6.22 0.04
C MET A 104 10.18 6.63 -0.39
N MET A 105 10.70 6.05 -1.47
CA MET A 105 12.00 6.44 -2.04
C MET A 105 12.03 7.87 -2.57
N THR A 106 10.88 8.42 -2.95
CA THR A 106 10.78 9.80 -3.44
C THR A 106 10.77 10.82 -2.31
N VAL A 107 10.14 10.49 -1.17
CA VAL A 107 9.93 11.47 -0.08
C VAL A 107 10.94 11.35 1.06
N ALA A 108 11.54 10.18 1.28
CA ALA A 108 12.42 9.90 2.41
C ALA A 108 13.86 9.67 1.99
N ASN A 109 14.79 10.31 2.70
CA ASN A 109 16.23 10.02 2.64
C ASN A 109 16.63 8.99 3.70
N PRO A 110 17.80 8.35 3.57
CA PRO A 110 18.34 7.51 4.64
C PRO A 110 18.46 8.28 5.96
N GLY A 111 17.88 7.72 7.03
CA GLY A 111 17.83 8.34 8.36
C GLY A 111 16.64 9.25 8.62
N ASP A 112 15.82 9.58 7.61
CA ASP A 112 14.54 10.23 7.83
C ASP A 112 13.57 9.31 8.59
N LYS A 113 12.64 9.89 9.35
CA LYS A 113 11.65 9.14 10.11
C LYS A 113 10.29 9.15 9.42
N VAL A 114 9.54 8.05 9.58
CA VAL A 114 8.20 7.89 9.01
C VAL A 114 7.26 7.34 10.07
N ILE A 115 6.14 8.01 10.33
CA ILE A 115 5.11 7.51 11.25
C ILE A 115 4.27 6.45 10.54
N VAL A 116 4.07 5.32 11.23
CA VAL A 116 3.23 4.20 10.78
C VAL A 116 2.31 3.78 11.93
N PHE A 117 1.00 3.81 11.73
CA PHE A 117 0.06 3.28 12.72
C PHE A 117 0.11 1.74 12.76
N SER A 118 0.14 1.16 13.95
CA SER A 118 0.26 -0.29 14.16
C SER A 118 -0.98 -0.85 14.89
N PRO A 119 -1.65 -1.93 14.41
CA PRO A 119 -1.23 -2.81 13.31
C PRO A 119 -1.38 -2.16 11.93
N PHE A 120 -0.55 -2.61 10.98
CA PHE A 120 -0.49 -2.07 9.62
C PHE A 120 -0.36 -3.18 8.58
N TYR A 121 -0.62 -2.85 7.33
CA TYR A 121 -0.30 -3.73 6.21
C TYR A 121 1.22 -3.91 6.10
N GLU A 122 1.69 -5.16 6.06
CA GLU A 122 3.10 -5.54 6.24
C GLU A 122 4.13 -4.74 5.40
N ASN A 123 3.71 -4.21 4.24
CA ASN A 123 4.61 -3.46 3.38
C ASN A 123 5.02 -2.11 3.97
N TYR A 124 4.18 -1.44 4.76
CA TYR A 124 4.46 -0.04 5.18
C TYR A 124 5.75 0.10 5.98
N GLY A 125 5.97 -0.81 6.94
CA GLY A 125 7.22 -0.83 7.69
C GLY A 125 8.41 -1.25 6.83
N ALA A 126 8.22 -2.26 5.97
CA ALA A 126 9.24 -2.76 5.06
C ALA A 126 9.65 -1.67 4.03
N ASP A 127 8.70 -0.96 3.44
CA ASP A 127 8.96 0.10 2.46
C ASP A 127 9.74 1.26 3.10
N ALA A 128 9.40 1.65 4.34
CA ALA A 128 10.17 2.65 5.09
C ALA A 128 11.62 2.19 5.28
N ILE A 129 11.83 0.98 5.79
CA ILE A 129 13.17 0.43 6.05
C ILE A 129 13.97 0.28 4.73
N LEU A 130 13.35 -0.22 3.67
CA LEU A 130 14.00 -0.41 2.37
C LEU A 130 14.40 0.92 1.72
N SER A 131 13.61 1.99 1.92
CA SER A 131 13.97 3.34 1.48
C SER A 131 15.09 3.97 2.32
N GLY A 132 15.48 3.34 3.43
CA GLY A 132 16.48 3.82 4.37
C GLY A 132 15.92 4.69 5.50
N ALA A 133 14.60 4.84 5.57
CA ALA A 133 13.94 5.57 6.65
C ALA A 133 13.77 4.69 7.91
N GLU A 134 13.54 5.35 9.04
CA GLU A 134 13.26 4.74 10.33
C GLU A 134 11.76 4.85 10.66
N PRO A 135 11.01 3.73 10.75
CA PRO A 135 9.60 3.79 11.11
C PRO A 135 9.42 4.12 12.59
N ILE A 136 8.52 5.08 12.90
CA ILE A 136 8.00 5.34 14.23
C ILE A 136 6.61 4.72 14.31
N TYR A 137 6.44 3.72 15.15
CA TYR A 137 5.15 3.03 15.28
C TYR A 137 4.26 3.70 16.32
N VAL A 138 3.05 4.11 15.91
CA VAL A 138 2.01 4.64 16.80
C VAL A 138 0.93 3.55 16.97
N PRO A 139 0.72 3.02 18.20
CA PRO A 139 -0.22 1.93 18.42
C PRO A 139 -1.67 2.35 18.21
N LEU A 140 -2.44 1.49 17.53
CA LEU A 140 -3.90 1.49 17.52
C LEU A 140 -4.38 0.45 18.52
N VAL A 141 -5.07 0.88 19.56
CA VAL A 141 -5.44 0.03 20.72
C VAL A 141 -6.83 -0.59 20.54
N PRO A 142 -6.94 -1.94 20.49
CA PRO A 142 -8.24 -2.61 20.41
C PRO A 142 -9.05 -2.39 21.71
N PRO A 143 -10.40 -2.54 21.66
CA PRO A 143 -11.18 -3.00 20.48
C PRO A 143 -11.49 -1.91 19.45
N GLU A 144 -11.46 -0.63 19.80
CA GLU A 144 -11.85 0.50 18.94
C GLU A 144 -10.74 0.90 17.98
N PHE A 145 -9.52 0.41 18.19
CA PHE A 145 -8.34 0.79 17.42
C PHE A 145 -8.12 2.32 17.39
N SER A 146 -8.35 2.97 18.55
CA SER A 146 -7.97 4.35 18.75
C SER A 146 -6.47 4.49 19.02
N PHE A 147 -5.92 5.66 18.76
CA PHE A 147 -4.55 6.00 19.15
C PHE A 147 -4.55 6.99 20.33
N ASP A 148 -3.45 7.01 21.05
CA ASP A 148 -3.17 8.01 22.08
C ASP A 148 -2.59 9.27 21.41
N ALA A 149 -3.21 10.43 21.64
CA ALA A 149 -2.79 11.69 21.06
C ALA A 149 -1.40 12.13 21.55
N ASP A 150 -1.06 11.84 22.80
CA ASP A 150 0.26 12.20 23.36
C ASP A 150 1.36 11.36 22.70
N VAL A 151 1.09 10.07 22.43
CA VAL A 151 2.02 9.19 21.70
C VAL A 151 2.22 9.67 20.27
N LEU A 152 1.15 10.10 19.61
CA LEU A 152 1.24 10.67 18.26
C LEU A 152 2.01 11.99 18.27
N GLU A 153 1.77 12.87 19.23
CA GLU A 153 2.51 14.13 19.39
C GLU A 153 4.01 13.87 19.63
N ASP A 154 4.37 12.91 20.48
CA ASP A 154 5.75 12.50 20.70
C ASP A 154 6.42 11.93 19.43
N ALA A 155 5.65 11.25 18.58
CA ALA A 155 6.12 10.82 17.28
C ALA A 155 6.40 12.03 16.35
N PHE A 156 5.53 13.03 16.33
CA PHE A 156 5.74 14.26 15.55
C PHE A 156 6.89 15.11 16.06
N ARG A 157 7.14 15.14 17.39
CA ARG A 157 8.31 15.83 17.98
C ARG A 157 9.65 15.27 17.48
N GLN A 158 9.67 14.06 16.95
CA GLN A 158 10.85 13.47 16.31
C GLN A 158 11.09 13.97 14.88
N HIS A 159 10.31 14.92 14.39
CA HIS A 159 10.39 15.53 13.08
C HIS A 159 10.29 14.50 11.93
N PRO A 160 9.24 13.67 11.88
CA PRO A 160 9.07 12.70 10.80
C PRO A 160 8.93 13.41 9.45
N LYS A 161 9.48 12.78 8.41
CA LYS A 161 9.38 13.25 7.04
C LYS A 161 8.01 12.97 6.42
N ALA A 162 7.39 11.88 6.84
CA ALA A 162 6.09 11.44 6.33
C ALA A 162 5.30 10.68 7.40
N ILE A 163 4.00 10.57 7.19
CA ILE A 163 3.08 9.69 7.91
C ILE A 163 2.33 8.85 6.89
N ILE A 164 2.21 7.55 7.17
CA ILE A 164 1.39 6.63 6.36
C ILE A 164 0.03 6.47 7.03
N LEU A 165 -1.01 6.91 6.35
CA LEU A 165 -2.39 6.78 6.78
C LEU A 165 -3.15 5.83 5.87
N CYS A 166 -3.61 4.70 6.43
CA CYS A 166 -4.47 3.73 5.75
C CYS A 166 -5.89 3.85 6.28
N ASN A 167 -6.84 4.29 5.45
CA ASN A 167 -8.21 4.54 5.87
C ASN A 167 -9.22 4.05 4.80
N PRO A 168 -10.05 3.03 5.05
CA PRO A 168 -10.04 2.14 6.22
C PRO A 168 -8.71 1.39 6.39
N SER A 169 -8.33 1.13 7.65
CA SER A 169 -7.03 0.52 7.95
C SER A 169 -7.00 -0.98 7.63
N ASN A 170 -5.94 -1.43 7.00
CA ASN A 170 -5.59 -2.84 6.89
C ASN A 170 -4.49 -3.14 7.93
N PRO A 171 -4.67 -4.11 8.88
CA PRO A 171 -5.70 -5.17 8.87
C PRO A 171 -6.92 -4.91 9.77
N CYS A 172 -6.94 -3.88 10.61
CA CYS A 172 -7.91 -3.78 11.70
C CYS A 172 -9.29 -3.23 11.31
N GLY A 173 -9.45 -2.71 10.09
CA GLY A 173 -10.71 -2.12 9.62
C GLY A 173 -11.06 -0.77 10.25
N LYS A 174 -10.17 -0.17 11.05
CA LYS A 174 -10.38 1.17 11.64
C LYS A 174 -10.70 2.18 10.55
N VAL A 175 -11.76 2.92 10.75
CA VAL A 175 -12.06 4.16 10.03
C VAL A 175 -11.80 5.31 10.98
N PHE A 176 -10.84 6.16 10.63
CA PHE A 176 -10.55 7.35 11.43
C PHE A 176 -11.70 8.34 11.34
N THR A 177 -12.10 8.88 12.50
CA THR A 177 -13.08 9.95 12.57
C THR A 177 -12.50 11.27 12.08
N TYR A 178 -13.38 12.23 11.77
CA TYR A 178 -12.94 13.57 11.37
C TYR A 178 -12.10 14.22 12.48
N GLN A 179 -12.50 14.07 13.74
CA GLN A 179 -11.78 14.59 14.90
C GLN A 179 -10.39 13.98 15.06
N GLU A 180 -10.24 12.67 14.81
CA GLU A 180 -8.93 12.00 14.85
C GLU A 180 -8.01 12.46 13.70
N LEU A 181 -8.57 12.92 12.59
CA LEU A 181 -7.79 13.41 11.45
C LEU A 181 -7.42 14.91 11.57
N GLU A 182 -8.03 15.64 12.51
CA GLU A 182 -7.74 17.04 12.79
C GLU A 182 -6.66 17.24 13.86
N ILE A 183 -6.28 16.18 14.57
CA ILE A 183 -5.18 16.19 15.54
C ILE A 183 -3.84 16.30 14.80
#